data_d8aeafdf61ca3009c182e982e8bcd88b
#
_entry.id   d8aeafdf61ca3009c182e982e8bcd88b
#
_cell.length_a   1.000
_cell.length_b   1.000
_cell.length_c   1.000
_cell.angle_alpha   90.00
_cell.angle_beta   90.00
_cell.angle_gamma   90.00
#
_symmetry.space_group_name_H-M   'P 1'
#
loop_
_entity.id
_entity.type
_entity.pdbx_description
1 polymer ?
#
loop_
_entity_poly.entity_id
_entity_poly.type
_entity_poly.pdbx_seq_one_letter_code
_entity_poly.pdbx_strand_id
1 'polypeptide(L)'
;RLSEWIGEGFYDIHRDIREGRHTHYWLKGGRGSGKSSFLSLEILLGLIADRDANAVVLRKVAANLRDSVFEQMNWAIHALGVEEEWEKKISPMELIRKGTGQKILFRGCDDPKKLKSIKFQRGYAKFIWYEEADEFGGMAELRSLNQSLLRGGEKFCIFYSYNPPKQGRSWINFETAEERADRLIHHSTYLQMKEEWLGKQFLAEAENCLLYTSDA
;
A
#
# COMPACT_ATOMS: atom_id res chain seq x y z
N ARG A 1 -0.22 20.07 6.18
CA ARG A 1 0.39 19.19 7.21
C ARG A 1 -0.06 17.76 6.98
N LEU A 2 0.78 16.76 7.30
CA LEU A 2 0.42 15.35 7.11
C LEU A 2 -0.85 14.96 7.90
N SER A 3 -1.04 15.52 9.08
CA SER A 3 -2.24 15.35 9.92
C SER A 3 -3.56 15.83 9.27
N GLU A 4 -3.48 16.52 8.15
CA GLU A 4 -4.66 16.90 7.36
C GLU A 4 -5.11 15.79 6.42
N TRP A 5 -4.27 14.79 6.19
CA TRP A 5 -4.45 13.74 5.18
C TRP A 5 -4.47 12.32 5.74
N ILE A 6 -3.95 12.10 6.96
CA ILE A 6 -3.96 10.78 7.61
C ILE A 6 -4.68 10.84 8.95
N GLY A 7 -5.37 9.76 9.30
CA GLY A 7 -5.99 9.61 10.63
C GLY A 7 -4.94 9.41 11.72
N GLU A 8 -5.29 9.78 12.94
CA GLU A 8 -4.39 9.69 14.10
C GLU A 8 -3.85 8.27 14.34
N GLY A 9 -4.67 7.25 14.05
CA GLY A 9 -4.25 5.85 14.16
C GLY A 9 -3.03 5.48 13.33
N PHE A 10 -2.66 6.29 12.33
CA PHE A 10 -1.48 6.05 11.49
C PHE A 10 -0.20 6.77 11.96
N TYR A 11 -0.23 7.60 12.99
CA TYR A 11 0.94 8.39 13.38
C TYR A 11 2.11 7.54 13.86
N ASP A 12 1.86 6.47 14.59
CA ASP A 12 2.92 5.60 15.11
C ASP A 12 3.56 4.78 13.99
N ILE A 13 2.76 4.20 13.09
CA ILE A 13 3.30 3.47 11.93
C ILE A 13 4.05 4.40 10.98
N HIS A 14 3.58 5.65 10.79
CA HIS A 14 4.31 6.66 10.04
C HIS A 14 5.71 6.91 10.63
N ARG A 15 5.78 7.09 11.96
CA ARG A 15 7.06 7.28 12.65
C ARG A 15 7.97 6.08 12.49
N ASP A 16 7.44 4.88 12.65
CA ASP A 16 8.17 3.62 12.49
C ASP A 16 8.78 3.48 11.08
N ILE A 17 8.00 3.76 10.03
CA ILE A 17 8.46 3.77 8.64
C ILE A 17 9.58 4.78 8.43
N ARG A 18 9.43 6.00 8.96
CA ARG A 18 10.43 7.07 8.84
C ARG A 18 11.75 6.72 9.52
N GLU A 19 11.69 6.03 10.63
CA GLU A 19 12.87 5.58 11.38
C GLU A 19 13.46 4.27 10.82
N GLY A 20 12.71 3.58 9.94
CA GLY A 20 13.13 2.33 9.30
C GLY A 20 13.30 1.19 10.31
N ARG A 21 12.40 1.09 11.28
CA ARG A 21 12.47 0.09 12.35
C ARG A 21 12.11 -1.31 11.86
N HIS A 22 11.17 -1.41 10.90
CA HIS A 22 10.76 -2.67 10.30
C HIS A 22 10.89 -2.64 8.78
N THR A 23 10.88 -3.82 8.18
CA THR A 23 10.88 -3.99 6.71
C THR A 23 9.49 -4.31 6.19
N HIS A 24 8.70 -5.07 6.93
CA HIS A 24 7.39 -5.58 6.53
C HIS A 24 6.28 -4.92 7.34
N TYR A 25 5.38 -4.23 6.66
CA TYR A 25 4.24 -3.52 7.26
C TYR A 25 2.93 -4.12 6.75
N TRP A 26 2.18 -4.75 7.65
CA TRP A 26 0.91 -5.38 7.35
C TRP A 26 -0.23 -4.52 7.86
N LEU A 27 -1.01 -3.94 6.94
CA LEU A 27 -2.12 -3.05 7.27
C LEU A 27 -3.43 -3.77 7.03
N LYS A 28 -4.06 -4.23 8.10
CA LYS A 28 -5.38 -4.85 8.06
C LYS A 28 -6.48 -3.86 8.47
N GLY A 29 -7.64 -3.96 7.84
CA GLY A 29 -8.79 -3.12 8.17
C GLY A 29 -9.87 -3.17 7.11
N GLY A 30 -11.09 -2.82 7.46
CA GLY A 30 -12.23 -2.79 6.56
C GLY A 30 -12.17 -1.64 5.55
N ARG A 31 -13.23 -1.52 4.74
CA ARG A 31 -13.44 -0.37 3.86
C ARG A 31 -13.52 0.92 4.67
N GLY A 32 -13.06 2.03 4.09
CA GLY A 32 -13.06 3.33 4.76
C GLY A 32 -12.05 3.49 5.88
N SER A 33 -11.18 2.51 6.15
CA SER A 33 -10.18 2.57 7.22
C SER A 33 -8.92 3.36 6.89
N GLY A 34 -8.83 3.99 5.71
CA GLY A 34 -7.74 4.90 5.32
C GLY A 34 -6.42 4.25 4.91
N LYS A 35 -6.32 2.90 4.88
CA LYS A 35 -5.07 2.18 4.55
C LYS A 35 -4.42 2.62 3.25
N SER A 36 -5.19 2.60 2.14
CA SER A 36 -4.65 2.89 0.80
C SER A 36 -4.26 4.36 0.67
N SER A 37 -5.02 5.27 1.28
CA SER A 37 -4.69 6.70 1.34
C SER A 37 -3.41 6.94 2.12
N PHE A 38 -3.26 6.29 3.26
CA PHE A 38 -2.03 6.35 4.06
C PHE A 38 -0.82 5.84 3.28
N LEU A 39 -0.91 4.63 2.71
CA LEU A 39 0.21 4.02 1.98
C LEU A 39 0.64 4.80 0.75
N SER A 40 -0.32 5.37 0.00
CA SER A 40 0.00 6.19 -1.15
C SER A 40 0.77 7.46 -0.76
N LEU A 41 0.39 8.10 0.34
CA LEU A 41 1.10 9.26 0.88
C LEU A 41 2.49 8.88 1.39
N GLU A 42 2.63 7.77 2.15
CA GLU A 42 3.93 7.29 2.65
C GLU A 42 4.93 7.01 1.52
N ILE A 43 4.47 6.34 0.47
CA ILE A 43 5.31 6.06 -0.70
C ILE A 43 5.76 7.36 -1.35
N LEU A 44 4.86 8.31 -1.60
CA LEU A 44 5.22 9.59 -2.22
C LEU A 44 6.18 10.41 -1.36
N LEU A 45 5.91 10.52 -0.06
CA LEU A 45 6.81 11.21 0.88
C LEU A 45 8.18 10.54 0.94
N GLY A 46 8.22 9.20 0.88
CA GLY A 46 9.46 8.44 0.83
C GLY A 46 10.27 8.69 -0.44
N LEU A 47 9.60 8.77 -1.60
CA LEU A 47 10.23 9.11 -2.89
C LEU A 47 10.73 10.56 -2.91
N ILE A 48 9.99 11.48 -2.29
CA ILE A 48 10.43 12.88 -2.17
C ILE A 48 11.68 12.99 -1.31
N ALA A 49 11.76 12.23 -0.22
CA ALA A 49 12.85 12.28 0.75
C ALA A 49 14.13 11.56 0.27
N ASP A 50 14.01 10.56 -0.60
CA ASP A 50 15.11 9.72 -1.06
C ASP A 50 15.12 9.63 -2.60
N ARG A 51 16.10 10.27 -3.24
CA ARG A 51 16.21 10.34 -4.72
C ARG A 51 16.57 9.01 -5.39
N ASP A 52 17.05 8.03 -4.64
CA ASP A 52 17.38 6.71 -5.16
C ASP A 52 16.24 5.70 -4.95
N ALA A 53 15.18 6.12 -4.26
CA ALA A 53 14.00 5.31 -4.06
C ALA A 53 13.09 5.29 -5.30
N ASN A 54 12.59 4.10 -5.63
CA ASN A 54 11.47 3.87 -6.54
C ASN A 54 10.42 3.02 -5.84
N ALA A 55 9.25 2.88 -6.45
CA ALA A 55 8.18 2.06 -5.91
C ALA A 55 7.63 1.07 -6.93
N VAL A 56 7.15 -0.07 -6.44
CA VAL A 56 6.40 -1.06 -7.21
C VAL A 56 5.09 -1.34 -6.47
N VAL A 57 3.97 -1.10 -7.12
CA VAL A 57 2.64 -1.35 -6.59
C VAL A 57 2.04 -2.55 -7.32
N LEU A 58 1.60 -3.53 -6.55
CA LEU A 58 1.24 -4.85 -7.02
C LEU A 58 -0.19 -5.20 -6.63
N ARG A 59 -0.93 -5.77 -7.58
CA ARG A 59 -2.17 -6.51 -7.32
C ARG A 59 -2.09 -7.92 -7.91
N LYS A 60 -2.89 -8.82 -7.40
CA LYS A 60 -2.98 -10.19 -7.94
C LYS A 60 -3.37 -10.15 -9.42
N VAL A 61 -4.36 -9.32 -9.78
CA VAL A 61 -4.91 -9.21 -11.13
C VAL A 61 -4.63 -7.82 -11.72
N ALA A 62 -4.00 -7.79 -12.90
CA ALA A 62 -3.59 -6.54 -13.56
C ALA A 62 -4.78 -5.62 -13.92
N ALA A 63 -5.93 -6.18 -14.30
CA ALA A 63 -7.11 -5.41 -14.70
C ALA A 63 -7.60 -4.44 -13.61
N ASN A 64 -7.36 -4.76 -12.33
CA ASN A 64 -7.84 -3.98 -11.21
C ASN A 64 -6.90 -2.81 -10.82
N LEU A 65 -5.72 -2.68 -11.45
CA LEU A 65 -4.71 -1.69 -11.07
C LEU A 65 -5.16 -0.25 -11.34
N ARG A 66 -5.81 -0.01 -12.48
CA ARG A 66 -6.13 1.33 -12.96
C ARG A 66 -7.11 2.04 -12.04
N ASP A 67 -8.23 1.40 -11.77
CA ASP A 67 -9.35 1.99 -11.03
C ASP A 67 -9.17 1.88 -9.50
N SER A 68 -8.04 1.34 -9.05
CA SER A 68 -7.69 1.24 -7.64
C SER A 68 -6.42 2.02 -7.31
N VAL A 69 -5.28 1.34 -7.22
CA VAL A 69 -4.01 1.91 -6.73
C VAL A 69 -3.42 2.98 -7.63
N PHE A 70 -3.70 2.96 -8.95
CA PHE A 70 -3.21 4.00 -9.84
C PHE A 70 -3.94 5.32 -9.57
N GLU A 71 -5.28 5.30 -9.47
CA GLU A 71 -6.06 6.49 -9.11
C GLU A 71 -5.80 6.92 -7.67
N GLN A 72 -5.57 5.97 -6.75
CA GLN A 72 -5.19 6.28 -5.38
C GLN A 72 -3.86 7.04 -5.30
N MET A 73 -2.86 6.65 -6.10
CA MET A 73 -1.60 7.38 -6.20
C MET A 73 -1.77 8.77 -6.82
N ASN A 74 -2.63 8.90 -7.85
CA ASN A 74 -2.95 10.20 -8.45
C ASN A 74 -3.60 11.13 -7.44
N TRP A 75 -4.52 10.61 -6.62
CA TRP A 75 -5.11 11.36 -5.51
C TRP A 75 -4.04 11.86 -4.54
N ALA A 76 -3.10 11.01 -4.15
CA ALA A 76 -2.05 11.40 -3.21
C ALA A 76 -1.10 12.47 -3.79
N ILE A 77 -0.77 12.38 -5.09
CA ILE A 77 0.00 13.41 -5.80
C ILE A 77 -0.74 14.76 -5.75
N HIS A 78 -2.06 14.75 -6.00
CA HIS A 78 -2.90 15.93 -5.92
C HIS A 78 -2.97 16.48 -4.48
N ALA A 79 -3.20 15.62 -3.51
CA ALA A 79 -3.26 16.00 -2.10
C ALA A 79 -1.98 16.67 -1.59
N LEU A 80 -0.83 16.28 -2.10
CA LEU A 80 0.46 16.89 -1.78
C LEU A 80 0.76 18.14 -2.62
N GLY A 81 -0.04 18.46 -3.65
CA GLY A 81 0.15 19.62 -4.53
C GLY A 81 1.40 19.53 -5.40
N VAL A 82 1.76 18.31 -5.85
CA VAL A 82 2.98 18.04 -6.62
C VAL A 82 2.71 17.49 -8.02
N GLU A 83 1.52 17.73 -8.59
CA GLU A 83 1.09 17.18 -9.90
C GLU A 83 2.04 17.54 -11.03
N GLU A 84 2.54 18.78 -11.03
CA GLU A 84 3.45 19.27 -12.05
C GLU A 84 4.80 18.53 -12.07
N GLU A 85 5.16 17.88 -10.97
CA GLU A 85 6.37 17.07 -10.86
C GLU A 85 6.24 15.68 -11.48
N TRP A 86 5.03 15.23 -11.83
CA TRP A 86 4.78 13.85 -12.23
C TRP A 86 4.25 13.74 -13.66
N GLU A 87 4.80 12.80 -14.41
CA GLU A 87 4.30 12.35 -15.70
C GLU A 87 3.52 11.04 -15.49
N LYS A 88 2.33 10.93 -16.10
CA LYS A 88 1.45 9.78 -16.02
C LYS A 88 1.49 8.98 -17.30
N LYS A 89 1.79 7.68 -17.21
CA LYS A 89 1.73 6.74 -18.33
C LYS A 89 0.75 5.61 -18.02
N ILE A 90 -0.07 5.28 -19.01
CA ILE A 90 -1.08 4.22 -18.89
C ILE A 90 -0.56 2.90 -19.45
N SER A 91 0.29 2.94 -20.46
CA SER A 91 0.88 1.75 -21.09
C SER A 91 2.36 1.97 -21.43
N PRO A 92 3.29 1.35 -20.70
CA PRO A 92 3.07 0.63 -19.44
C PRO A 92 2.57 1.56 -18.34
N MET A 93 1.76 1.01 -17.38
CA MET A 93 1.22 1.82 -16.30
C MET A 93 2.32 2.19 -15.31
N GLU A 94 2.66 3.47 -15.28
CA GLU A 94 3.71 4.03 -14.42
C GLU A 94 3.53 5.54 -14.18
N LEU A 95 4.01 6.01 -13.04
CA LEU A 95 4.17 7.42 -12.73
C LEU A 95 5.66 7.72 -12.69
N ILE A 96 6.09 8.81 -13.33
CA ILE A 96 7.51 9.18 -13.45
C ILE A 96 7.68 10.58 -12.87
N ARG A 97 8.56 10.74 -11.89
CA ARG A 97 8.87 12.04 -11.33
C ARG A 97 9.83 12.79 -12.28
N LYS A 98 9.39 13.92 -12.79
CA LYS A 98 10.19 14.78 -13.64
C LYS A 98 11.42 15.29 -12.86
N GLY A 99 12.52 15.47 -13.55
CA GLY A 99 13.78 15.98 -12.94
C GLY A 99 14.60 14.93 -12.17
N THR A 100 13.99 13.91 -11.57
CA THR A 100 14.73 12.83 -10.89
C THR A 100 14.70 11.50 -11.65
N GLY A 101 13.65 11.27 -12.45
CA GLY A 101 13.41 10.00 -13.14
C GLY A 101 12.96 8.86 -12.24
N GLN A 102 12.62 9.16 -10.99
CA GLN A 102 12.04 8.17 -10.07
C GLN A 102 10.73 7.64 -10.60
N LYS A 103 10.45 6.36 -10.35
CA LYS A 103 9.26 5.69 -10.89
C LYS A 103 8.42 5.02 -9.80
N ILE A 104 7.11 5.05 -10.03
CA ILE A 104 6.15 4.16 -9.39
C ILE A 104 5.60 3.26 -10.49
N LEU A 105 5.89 1.97 -10.42
CA LEU A 105 5.47 0.97 -11.40
C LEU A 105 4.25 0.22 -10.87
N PHE A 106 3.22 0.06 -11.72
CA PHE A 106 2.03 -0.71 -11.38
C PHE A 106 2.04 -2.02 -12.18
N ARG A 107 1.97 -3.17 -11.49
CA ARG A 107 2.07 -4.47 -12.14
C ARG A 107 1.07 -5.47 -11.55
N GLY A 108 0.45 -6.26 -12.42
CA GLY A 108 -0.29 -7.45 -12.02
C GLY A 108 0.66 -8.62 -11.81
N CYS A 109 0.31 -9.50 -10.87
CA CYS A 109 1.07 -10.72 -10.57
C CYS A 109 0.51 -11.96 -11.27
N ASP A 110 -0.44 -11.80 -12.18
CA ASP A 110 -0.94 -12.80 -13.11
C ASP A 110 0.15 -13.32 -14.08
N ASP A 111 1.19 -12.52 -14.33
CA ASP A 111 2.39 -12.92 -15.06
C ASP A 111 3.67 -12.60 -14.26
N PRO A 112 4.14 -13.52 -13.40
CA PRO A 112 5.34 -13.30 -12.57
C PRO A 112 6.61 -13.04 -13.37
N LYS A 113 6.66 -13.41 -14.66
CA LYS A 113 7.83 -13.17 -15.52
C LYS A 113 8.08 -11.69 -15.76
N LYS A 114 7.02 -10.88 -15.82
CA LYS A 114 7.12 -9.42 -15.98
C LYS A 114 7.80 -8.72 -14.80
N LEU A 115 7.70 -9.30 -13.60
CA LEU A 115 8.33 -8.73 -12.41
C LEU A 115 9.83 -8.99 -12.34
N LYS A 116 10.29 -10.14 -12.87
CA LYS A 116 11.73 -10.49 -12.91
C LYS A 116 12.57 -9.54 -13.76
N SER A 117 11.95 -8.84 -14.71
CA SER A 117 12.61 -7.91 -15.63
C SER A 117 12.57 -6.45 -15.17
N ILE A 118 12.00 -6.14 -14.02
CA ILE A 118 11.96 -4.78 -13.49
C ILE A 118 13.38 -4.29 -13.23
N LYS A 119 13.74 -3.19 -13.89
CA LYS A 119 15.00 -2.48 -13.67
C LYS A 119 14.70 -0.98 -13.63
N PHE A 120 15.38 -0.29 -12.75
CA PHE A 120 15.36 1.16 -12.68
C PHE A 120 16.66 1.71 -13.27
N GLN A 121 16.58 2.82 -13.95
CA GLN A 121 17.78 3.52 -14.47
C GLN A 121 18.66 4.01 -13.31
N ARG A 122 18.01 4.40 -12.23
CA ARG A 122 18.63 4.88 -11.00
C ARG A 122 17.92 4.30 -9.79
N GLY A 123 18.70 3.98 -8.76
CA GLY A 123 18.18 3.51 -7.49
C GLY A 123 17.56 2.11 -7.57
N TYR A 124 16.64 1.81 -6.67
CA TYR A 124 16.07 0.49 -6.46
C TYR A 124 14.60 0.57 -6.02
N ALA A 125 13.87 -0.55 -6.03
CA ALA A 125 12.50 -0.66 -5.52
C ALA A 125 12.52 -0.60 -3.98
N LYS A 126 12.66 0.60 -3.41
CA LYS A 126 12.65 0.78 -1.96
C LYS A 126 11.28 0.49 -1.35
N PHE A 127 10.20 0.90 -2.06
CA PHE A 127 8.83 0.70 -1.63
C PHE A 127 8.16 -0.35 -2.51
N ILE A 128 7.60 -1.37 -1.88
CA ILE A 128 6.83 -2.42 -2.54
C ILE A 128 5.48 -2.48 -1.85
N TRP A 129 4.39 -2.33 -2.59
CA TRP A 129 3.05 -2.38 -2.03
C TRP A 129 2.22 -3.48 -2.70
N TYR A 130 1.84 -4.47 -1.91
CA TYR A 130 0.86 -5.50 -2.25
C TYR A 130 -0.52 -5.04 -1.80
N GLU A 131 -1.37 -4.59 -2.72
CA GLU A 131 -2.74 -4.25 -2.42
C GLU A 131 -3.63 -5.49 -2.53
N GLU A 132 -4.58 -5.60 -1.59
CA GLU A 132 -5.42 -6.79 -1.39
C GLU A 132 -4.55 -8.06 -1.31
N ALA A 133 -3.61 -8.03 -0.36
CA ALA A 133 -2.64 -9.10 -0.17
C ALA A 133 -3.27 -10.47 0.11
N ASP A 134 -4.50 -10.50 0.60
CA ASP A 134 -5.30 -11.72 0.84
C ASP A 134 -5.72 -12.42 -0.45
N GLU A 135 -5.74 -11.72 -1.61
CA GLU A 135 -6.01 -12.33 -2.93
C GLU A 135 -4.85 -13.21 -3.45
N PHE A 136 -3.64 -13.05 -2.90
CA PHE A 136 -2.48 -13.85 -3.30
C PHE A 136 -2.59 -15.28 -2.74
N GLY A 137 -1.95 -16.23 -3.43
CA GLY A 137 -2.03 -17.67 -3.09
C GLY A 137 -1.29 -18.08 -1.81
N GLY A 138 -0.67 -17.14 -1.10
CA GLY A 138 0.03 -17.38 0.15
C GLY A 138 1.40 -16.72 0.24
N MET A 139 2.02 -16.84 1.41
CA MET A 139 3.31 -16.21 1.68
C MET A 139 4.44 -16.72 0.77
N ALA A 140 4.38 -17.96 0.30
CA ALA A 140 5.36 -18.51 -0.64
C ALA A 140 5.40 -17.73 -1.97
N GLU A 141 4.22 -17.35 -2.49
CA GLU A 141 4.11 -16.50 -3.68
C GLU A 141 4.72 -15.13 -3.42
N LEU A 142 4.34 -14.46 -2.33
CA LEU A 142 4.87 -13.15 -1.97
C LEU A 142 6.39 -13.16 -1.77
N ARG A 143 6.94 -14.19 -1.13
CA ARG A 143 8.40 -14.36 -0.97
C ARG A 143 9.12 -14.50 -2.32
N SER A 144 8.55 -15.25 -3.25
CA SER A 144 9.11 -15.39 -4.61
C SER A 144 9.14 -14.06 -5.36
N LEU A 145 8.07 -13.25 -5.22
CA LEU A 145 8.00 -11.91 -5.80
C LEU A 145 9.02 -10.97 -5.13
N ASN A 146 9.10 -10.99 -3.81
CA ASN A 146 10.07 -10.20 -3.05
C ASN A 146 11.52 -10.50 -3.48
N GLN A 147 11.90 -11.78 -3.65
CA GLN A 147 13.23 -12.15 -4.15
C GLN A 147 13.57 -11.53 -5.51
N SER A 148 12.55 -11.25 -6.33
CA SER A 148 12.74 -10.60 -7.62
C SER A 148 12.90 -9.08 -7.51
N LEU A 149 12.33 -8.46 -6.49
CA LEU A 149 12.25 -7.01 -6.30
C LEU A 149 13.30 -6.45 -5.33
N LEU A 150 13.68 -7.23 -4.30
CA LEU A 150 14.63 -6.82 -3.25
C LEU A 150 16.08 -6.89 -3.75
N ARG A 151 16.42 -5.97 -4.66
CA ARG A 151 17.76 -5.92 -5.28
C ARG A 151 18.26 -4.48 -5.33
N GLY A 152 19.58 -4.33 -5.18
CA GLY A 152 20.27 -3.07 -5.44
C GLY A 152 20.13 -2.00 -4.35
N GLY A 153 19.62 -2.35 -3.16
CA GLY A 153 19.47 -1.45 -2.03
C GLY A 153 19.65 -2.16 -0.69
N GLU A 154 19.73 -1.38 0.38
CA GLU A 154 19.92 -1.90 1.75
C GLU A 154 18.67 -1.75 2.62
N LYS A 155 17.79 -0.78 2.30
CA LYS A 155 16.60 -0.47 3.10
C LYS A 155 15.35 -0.61 2.24
N PHE A 156 14.44 -1.44 2.68
CA PHE A 156 13.19 -1.70 1.98
C PHE A 156 12.00 -1.48 2.92
N CYS A 157 10.90 -0.98 2.37
CA CYS A 157 9.59 -0.93 3.02
C CYS A 157 8.60 -1.72 2.16
N ILE A 158 8.11 -2.83 2.70
CA ILE A 158 7.17 -3.71 2.02
C ILE A 158 5.83 -3.61 2.73
N PHE A 159 4.84 -3.11 2.01
CA PHE A 159 3.49 -2.91 2.50
C PHE A 159 2.55 -3.99 2.00
N TYR A 160 1.74 -4.52 2.89
CA TYR A 160 0.69 -5.49 2.60
C TYR A 160 -0.63 -4.94 3.14
N SER A 161 -1.49 -4.42 2.26
CA SER A 161 -2.81 -3.95 2.66
C SER A 161 -3.88 -4.98 2.30
N TYR A 162 -4.79 -5.24 3.23
CA TYR A 162 -5.86 -6.22 3.02
C TYR A 162 -7.06 -5.95 3.92
N ASN A 163 -8.21 -6.49 3.49
CA ASN A 163 -9.38 -6.58 4.32
C ASN A 163 -9.36 -7.94 5.03
N PRO A 164 -9.48 -7.99 6.38
CA PRO A 164 -9.43 -9.25 7.10
C PRO A 164 -10.48 -10.23 6.57
N PRO A 165 -10.09 -11.41 6.06
CA PRO A 165 -11.05 -12.42 5.62
C PRO A 165 -11.88 -12.89 6.80
N LYS A 166 -13.22 -13.02 6.61
CA LYS A 166 -14.13 -13.57 7.64
C LYS A 166 -13.81 -15.03 7.97
N GLN A 167 -13.22 -15.77 7.03
CA GLN A 167 -12.81 -17.15 7.23
C GLN A 167 -11.54 -17.21 8.07
N GLY A 168 -11.63 -17.75 9.30
CA GLY A 168 -10.47 -17.88 10.20
C GLY A 168 -9.32 -18.73 9.64
N ARG A 169 -9.59 -19.61 8.65
CA ARG A 169 -8.60 -20.47 7.99
C ARG A 169 -7.87 -19.81 6.81
N SER A 170 -8.00 -18.50 6.60
CA SER A 170 -7.24 -17.82 5.55
C SER A 170 -5.74 -17.80 5.89
N TRP A 171 -4.90 -18.06 4.88
CA TRP A 171 -3.43 -18.06 5.02
C TRP A 171 -2.88 -16.77 5.65
N ILE A 172 -3.49 -15.62 5.32
CA ILE A 172 -3.03 -14.33 5.80
C ILE A 172 -3.26 -14.14 7.30
N ASN A 173 -4.31 -14.76 7.85
CA ASN A 173 -4.57 -14.75 9.29
C ASN A 173 -3.53 -15.58 10.04
N PHE A 174 -3.12 -16.73 9.49
CA PHE A 174 -2.03 -17.53 10.07
C PHE A 174 -0.69 -16.82 9.99
N GLU A 175 -0.32 -16.27 8.82
CA GLU A 175 0.93 -15.55 8.64
C GLU A 175 1.05 -14.37 9.59
N THR A 176 -0.04 -13.61 9.80
CA THR A 176 -0.03 -12.43 10.67
C THR A 176 -0.22 -12.75 12.16
N ALA A 177 -0.49 -14.00 12.53
CA ALA A 177 -0.52 -14.44 13.92
C ALA A 177 0.89 -14.71 14.49
N GLU A 178 1.88 -14.97 13.62
CA GLU A 178 3.26 -15.19 14.05
C GLU A 178 3.95 -13.87 14.36
N GLU A 179 4.65 -13.78 15.48
CA GLU A 179 5.51 -12.63 15.80
C GLU A 179 6.83 -12.71 15.05
N ARG A 180 7.23 -11.59 14.44
CA ARG A 180 8.51 -11.47 13.73
C ARG A 180 9.14 -10.10 13.99
N ALA A 181 10.43 -10.08 14.28
CA ALA A 181 11.17 -8.86 14.59
C ALA A 181 11.25 -7.86 13.42
N ASP A 182 11.10 -8.33 12.18
CA ASP A 182 11.17 -7.50 10.96
C ASP A 182 9.80 -7.01 10.50
N ARG A 183 8.72 -7.25 11.29
CA ARG A 183 7.34 -7.00 10.89
C ARG A 183 6.57 -6.18 11.92
N LEU A 184 5.82 -5.19 11.42
CA LEU A 184 4.80 -4.48 12.16
C LEU A 184 3.42 -4.78 11.57
N ILE A 185 2.45 -5.10 12.43
CA ILE A 185 1.05 -5.30 12.06
C ILE A 185 0.24 -4.13 12.58
N HIS A 186 -0.43 -3.43 11.67
CA HIS A 186 -1.30 -2.30 11.98
C HIS A 186 -2.75 -2.66 11.67
N HIS A 187 -3.65 -2.37 12.59
CA HIS A 187 -5.09 -2.51 12.41
C HIS A 187 -5.75 -1.14 12.40
N SER A 188 -6.43 -0.81 11.32
CA SER A 188 -7.21 0.42 11.20
C SER A 188 -8.68 0.13 10.95
N THR A 189 -9.53 1.02 11.47
CA THR A 189 -10.98 0.98 11.27
C THR A 189 -11.47 2.33 10.78
N TYR A 190 -12.66 2.38 10.19
CA TYR A 190 -13.28 3.64 9.78
C TYR A 190 -13.54 4.59 10.97
N LEU A 191 -13.67 4.06 12.21
CA LEU A 191 -13.84 4.83 13.42
C LEU A 191 -12.66 5.74 13.79
N GLN A 192 -11.48 5.46 13.21
CA GLN A 192 -10.25 6.25 13.38
C GLN A 192 -10.10 7.34 12.31
N MET A 193 -11.05 7.40 11.38
CA MET A 193 -11.05 8.39 10.30
C MET A 193 -11.95 9.57 10.68
N LYS A 194 -11.65 10.73 10.10
CA LYS A 194 -12.50 11.89 10.24
C LYS A 194 -13.84 11.65 9.51
N GLU A 195 -14.95 11.95 10.16
CA GLU A 195 -16.28 11.75 9.58
C GLU A 195 -16.45 12.48 8.22
N GLU A 196 -15.86 13.66 8.07
CA GLU A 196 -15.87 14.45 6.85
C GLU A 196 -15.22 13.74 5.64
N TRP A 197 -14.29 12.79 5.88
CA TRP A 197 -13.64 12.01 4.83
C TRP A 197 -14.48 10.81 4.39
N LEU A 198 -15.33 10.30 5.26
CA LEU A 198 -16.17 9.12 5.00
C LEU A 198 -17.54 9.49 4.43
N GLY A 199 -18.09 10.61 4.90
CA GLY A 199 -19.43 11.05 4.54
C GLY A 199 -20.55 10.33 5.31
N LYS A 200 -21.67 11.04 5.50
CA LYS A 200 -22.79 10.58 6.35
C LYS A 200 -23.43 9.28 5.87
N GLN A 201 -23.53 9.09 4.55
CA GLN A 201 -24.15 7.87 3.99
C GLN A 201 -23.29 6.63 4.27
N PHE A 202 -21.96 6.75 4.11
CA PHE A 202 -21.05 5.65 4.44
C PHE A 202 -21.15 5.25 5.93
N LEU A 203 -21.20 6.23 6.83
CA LEU A 203 -21.30 5.97 8.27
C LEU A 203 -22.61 5.26 8.61
N ALA A 204 -23.74 5.71 8.06
CA ALA A 204 -25.04 5.06 8.25
C ALA A 204 -25.05 3.60 7.78
N GLU A 205 -24.47 3.32 6.61
CA GLU A 205 -24.34 1.94 6.08
C GLU A 205 -23.41 1.07 6.92
N ALA A 206 -22.30 1.64 7.42
CA ALA A 206 -21.36 0.92 8.29
C ALA A 206 -22.01 0.54 9.64
N GLU A 207 -22.77 1.43 10.24
CA GLU A 207 -23.51 1.18 11.48
C GLU A 207 -24.60 0.10 11.28
N ASN A 208 -25.36 0.16 10.20
CA ASN A 208 -26.35 -0.86 9.87
C ASN A 208 -25.69 -2.25 9.69
N CYS A 209 -24.53 -2.31 9.04
CA CYS A 209 -23.80 -3.56 8.85
C CYS A 209 -23.36 -4.19 10.18
N LEU A 210 -22.98 -3.37 11.18
CA LEU A 210 -22.62 -3.86 12.51
C LEU A 210 -23.81 -4.43 13.27
N LEU A 211 -25.00 -3.82 13.14
CA LEU A 211 -26.21 -4.31 13.78
C LEU A 211 -26.61 -5.70 13.27
N TYR A 212 -26.47 -5.97 11.96
CA TYR A 212 -26.78 -7.27 11.37
C TYR A 212 -25.76 -8.37 11.68
N THR A 213 -24.52 -8.01 12.11
CA THR A 213 -23.47 -8.98 12.45
C THR A 213 -23.38 -9.29 13.93
N SER A 214 -24.02 -8.50 14.81
CA SER A 214 -24.07 -8.77 16.25
C SER A 214 -25.18 -9.76 16.65
N ASP A 215 -26.14 -10.04 15.76
CA ASP A 215 -27.26 -10.95 15.99
C ASP A 215 -27.10 -12.34 15.35
N ALA A 216 -25.88 -12.72 14.89
CA ALA A 216 -25.62 -13.99 14.22
C ALA A 216 -24.63 -14.88 15.01
#